data_464906f0c10cb15c35140a0287cf59b4
#
_entry.id   464906f0c10cb15c35140a0287cf59b4
#
_cell.length_a   1.000
_cell.length_b   1.000
_cell.length_c   1.000
_cell.angle_alpha   90.00
_cell.angle_beta   90.00
_cell.angle_gamma   90.00
#
_symmetry.space_group_name_H-M   'P 1'
#
loop_
_entity.id
_entity.type
_entity.pdbx_description
1 polymer ?
#
loop_
_entity_poly.entity_id
_entity_poly.type
_entity_poly.pdbx_seq_one_letter_code
_entity_poly.pdbx_strand_id
1 'polypeptide(L)'
;MALEKIKIISNFIKFEHSLFALPFALSAYLLVVKHNQFSLLNLLLIMIALISARTYGMAINRIIDRNIDSKNPRTMHRELITKKISARDAYLVSFVALIIFYISLMSFNSIVFLLSPIVIAVFTIYPFTKRFTYMCHHFLGLVYLIAPPAVEIALTGSFSLSIFLLGLSGFFWVSGFDIIYAILDIEFDKKNNIFSMPSKLGIKQSKIISWVSHLITIILICSIGFVENLGLIYWIGCTILFGLFIREHFLILKIDKNNINKAFFNMNAQISIVLLIMFALSTLIQ
;
A
#
# COMPACT_ATOMS: atom_id res chain seq x y z
N MET A 1 -12.10 -28.90 3.81
CA MET A 1 -12.68 -28.20 2.61
C MET A 1 -12.88 -26.71 2.83
N ALA A 2 -13.73 -26.21 3.76
CA ALA A 2 -13.95 -24.76 3.93
C ALA A 2 -12.69 -24.00 4.36
N LEU A 3 -11.98 -24.43 5.38
CA LEU A 3 -10.73 -23.81 5.87
C LEU A 3 -9.63 -23.79 4.80
N GLU A 4 -9.54 -24.82 4.01
CA GLU A 4 -8.57 -24.90 2.91
C GLU A 4 -8.88 -23.87 1.81
N LYS A 5 -10.17 -23.70 1.45
CA LYS A 5 -10.58 -22.64 0.51
C LYS A 5 -10.28 -21.24 1.03
N ILE A 6 -10.54 -20.99 2.33
CA ILE A 6 -10.18 -19.71 2.97
C ILE A 6 -8.68 -19.44 2.87
N LYS A 7 -7.85 -20.45 3.16
CA LYS A 7 -6.39 -20.34 3.04
C LYS A 7 -5.94 -20.05 1.60
N ILE A 8 -6.54 -20.72 0.61
CA ILE A 8 -6.24 -20.48 -0.81
C ILE A 8 -6.62 -19.04 -1.20
N ILE A 9 -7.81 -18.56 -0.80
CA ILE A 9 -8.23 -17.18 -1.09
C ILE A 9 -7.32 -16.17 -0.38
N SER A 10 -7.00 -16.39 0.90
CA SER A 10 -6.07 -15.52 1.65
C SER A 10 -4.70 -15.41 0.98
N ASN A 11 -4.14 -16.53 0.52
CA ASN A 11 -2.89 -16.54 -0.24
C ASN A 11 -3.04 -15.85 -1.61
N PHE A 12 -4.16 -16.07 -2.29
CA PHE A 12 -4.45 -15.46 -3.59
C PHE A 12 -4.48 -13.93 -3.51
N ILE A 13 -5.12 -13.35 -2.50
CA ILE A 13 -5.18 -11.90 -2.28
C ILE A 13 -4.00 -11.35 -1.46
N LYS A 14 -3.08 -12.22 -1.02
CA LYS A 14 -1.98 -11.82 -0.14
C LYS A 14 -2.46 -11.02 1.07
N PHE A 15 -3.38 -11.59 1.84
CA PHE A 15 -4.01 -10.92 2.97
C PHE A 15 -3.00 -10.36 3.99
N GLU A 16 -1.89 -11.05 4.22
CA GLU A 16 -0.77 -10.62 5.07
C GLU A 16 -0.20 -9.24 4.69
N HIS A 17 -0.24 -8.86 3.40
CA HIS A 17 0.21 -7.54 2.97
C HIS A 17 -0.78 -6.41 3.33
N SER A 18 -1.99 -6.72 3.82
CA SER A 18 -2.91 -5.70 4.36
C SER A 18 -2.34 -5.00 5.58
N LEU A 19 -1.40 -5.66 6.29
CA LEU A 19 -0.66 -5.07 7.40
C LEU A 19 0.15 -3.83 7.03
N PHE A 20 0.45 -3.60 5.75
CA PHE A 20 1.15 -2.37 5.32
C PHE A 20 0.18 -1.21 5.07
N ALA A 21 -1.01 -1.49 4.55
CA ALA A 21 -1.98 -0.46 4.18
C ALA A 21 -2.83 0.02 5.37
N LEU A 22 -3.21 -0.91 6.26
CA LEU A 22 -4.03 -0.60 7.43
C LEU A 22 -3.43 0.50 8.32
N PRO A 23 -2.13 0.49 8.68
CA PRO A 23 -1.56 1.51 9.54
C PRO A 23 -1.68 2.93 8.99
N PHE A 24 -1.57 3.15 7.68
CA PHE A 24 -1.75 4.48 7.09
C PHE A 24 -3.19 4.99 7.21
N ALA A 25 -4.17 4.15 6.92
CA ALA A 25 -5.57 4.53 7.07
C ALA A 25 -5.98 4.71 8.54
N LEU A 26 -5.43 3.88 9.44
CA LEU A 26 -5.66 4.03 10.87
C LEU A 26 -4.99 5.30 11.42
N SER A 27 -3.78 5.65 10.94
CA SER A 27 -3.12 6.92 11.29
C SER A 27 -3.93 8.12 10.82
N ALA A 28 -4.52 8.06 9.60
CA ALA A 28 -5.45 9.08 9.14
C ALA A 28 -6.68 9.18 10.03
N TYR A 29 -7.30 8.04 10.39
CA TYR A 29 -8.43 8.01 11.31
C TYR A 29 -8.09 8.65 12.65
N LEU A 30 -6.93 8.34 13.24
CA LEU A 30 -6.46 8.91 14.50
C LEU A 30 -6.27 10.43 14.42
N LEU A 31 -5.69 10.94 13.33
CA LEU A 31 -5.56 12.38 13.11
C LEU A 31 -6.93 13.07 13.03
N VAL A 32 -7.89 12.46 12.33
CA VAL A 32 -9.24 13.02 12.22
C VAL A 32 -9.95 13.02 13.56
N VAL A 33 -9.88 11.95 14.34
CA VAL A 33 -10.57 11.88 15.65
C VAL A 33 -9.89 12.70 16.74
N LYS A 34 -8.65 13.15 16.56
CA LYS A 34 -8.02 14.16 17.43
C LYS A 34 -8.87 15.44 17.52
N HIS A 35 -9.57 15.79 16.43
CA HIS A 35 -10.40 16.99 16.32
C HIS A 35 -11.91 16.68 16.24
N ASN A 36 -12.29 15.39 16.28
CA ASN A 36 -13.66 14.92 16.11
C ASN A 36 -13.97 13.80 17.12
N GLN A 37 -15.26 13.44 17.22
CA GLN A 37 -15.67 12.34 18.10
C GLN A 37 -15.22 10.98 17.56
N PHE A 38 -14.69 10.14 18.43
CA PHE A 38 -14.39 8.75 18.13
C PHE A 38 -15.67 7.94 17.88
N SER A 39 -15.66 7.13 16.84
CA SER A 39 -16.75 6.20 16.53
C SER A 39 -16.16 4.84 16.14
N LEU A 40 -16.41 3.82 16.97
CA LEU A 40 -15.99 2.45 16.70
C LEU A 40 -16.63 1.92 15.40
N LEU A 41 -17.90 2.28 15.15
CA LEU A 41 -18.58 1.87 13.91
C LEU A 41 -17.87 2.43 12.68
N ASN A 42 -17.53 3.72 12.69
CA ASN A 42 -16.81 4.35 11.58
C ASN A 42 -15.43 3.71 11.37
N LEU A 43 -14.71 3.42 12.46
CA LEU A 43 -13.44 2.72 12.38
C LEU A 43 -13.58 1.34 11.72
N LEU A 44 -14.56 0.55 12.13
CA LEU A 44 -14.80 -0.79 11.56
C LEU A 44 -15.19 -0.71 10.08
N LEU A 45 -16.05 0.24 9.71
CA LEU A 45 -16.46 0.44 8.32
C LEU A 45 -15.29 0.90 7.43
N ILE A 46 -14.41 1.77 7.92
CA ILE A 46 -13.17 2.18 7.23
C ILE A 46 -12.25 0.97 7.02
N MET A 47 -12.07 0.14 8.04
CA MET A 47 -11.27 -1.08 7.92
C MET A 47 -11.86 -2.05 6.88
N ILE A 48 -13.18 -2.24 6.88
CA ILE A 48 -13.89 -3.08 5.89
C ILE A 48 -13.71 -2.50 4.50
N ALA A 49 -13.91 -1.19 4.31
CA ALA A 49 -13.70 -0.51 3.03
C ALA A 49 -12.28 -0.71 2.51
N LEU A 50 -11.27 -0.50 3.36
CA LEU A 50 -9.86 -0.64 2.98
C LEU A 50 -9.51 -2.08 2.60
N ILE A 51 -9.90 -3.06 3.42
CA ILE A 51 -9.63 -4.48 3.18
C ILE A 51 -10.32 -4.93 1.89
N SER A 52 -11.56 -4.52 1.66
CA SER A 52 -12.31 -4.90 0.46
C SER A 52 -11.78 -4.23 -0.80
N ALA A 53 -11.45 -2.94 -0.78
CA ALA A 53 -10.81 -2.26 -1.90
C ALA A 53 -9.47 -2.91 -2.27
N ARG A 54 -8.65 -3.22 -1.27
CA ARG A 54 -7.38 -3.92 -1.46
C ARG A 54 -7.56 -5.35 -1.99
N THR A 55 -8.55 -6.07 -1.48
CA THR A 55 -8.90 -7.43 -1.97
C THR A 55 -9.27 -7.37 -3.45
N TYR A 56 -10.10 -6.40 -3.85
CA TYR A 56 -10.40 -6.13 -5.24
C TYR A 56 -9.12 -5.87 -6.05
N GLY A 57 -8.29 -4.93 -5.62
CA GLY A 57 -7.05 -4.55 -6.30
C GLY A 57 -6.08 -5.74 -6.49
N MET A 58 -5.92 -6.58 -5.46
CA MET A 58 -5.08 -7.77 -5.56
C MET A 58 -5.66 -8.83 -6.50
N ALA A 59 -6.96 -9.08 -6.42
CA ALA A 59 -7.61 -10.07 -7.28
C ALA A 59 -7.57 -9.65 -8.75
N ILE A 60 -7.88 -8.37 -9.04
CA ILE A 60 -7.85 -7.83 -10.41
C ILE A 60 -6.42 -7.81 -10.99
N ASN A 61 -5.42 -7.46 -10.16
CA ASN A 61 -4.00 -7.54 -10.54
C ASN A 61 -3.61 -8.97 -10.97
N ARG A 62 -4.00 -9.98 -10.19
CA ARG A 62 -3.72 -11.39 -10.50
C ARG A 62 -4.39 -11.86 -11.79
N ILE A 63 -5.60 -11.38 -12.06
CA ILE A 63 -6.36 -11.71 -13.28
C ILE A 63 -5.69 -11.08 -14.50
N ILE A 64 -5.39 -9.78 -14.43
CA ILE A 64 -4.77 -9.02 -15.54
C ILE A 64 -3.37 -9.54 -15.86
N ASP A 65 -2.59 -9.87 -14.83
CA ASP A 65 -1.20 -10.29 -14.98
C ASP A 65 -1.01 -11.79 -15.22
N ARG A 66 -2.09 -12.56 -15.29
CA ARG A 66 -2.06 -14.03 -15.41
C ARG A 66 -1.04 -14.54 -16.46
N ASN A 67 -1.03 -13.93 -17.65
CA ASN A 67 -0.15 -14.35 -18.74
C ASN A 67 1.32 -13.97 -18.49
N ILE A 68 1.58 -12.86 -17.81
CA ILE A 68 2.93 -12.45 -17.41
C ILE A 68 3.42 -13.36 -16.29
N ASP A 69 2.59 -13.56 -15.27
CA ASP A 69 2.89 -14.36 -14.09
C ASP A 69 3.20 -15.82 -14.41
N SER A 70 2.53 -16.38 -15.42
CA SER A 70 2.78 -17.78 -15.84
C SER A 70 4.17 -18.01 -16.45
N LYS A 71 4.82 -16.94 -16.95
CA LYS A 71 6.15 -17.00 -17.56
C LYS A 71 7.26 -16.63 -16.57
N ASN A 72 6.93 -15.98 -15.46
CA ASN A 72 7.93 -15.53 -14.47
C ASN A 72 8.20 -16.63 -13.43
N PRO A 73 9.44 -17.13 -13.30
CA PRO A 73 9.81 -18.18 -12.34
C PRO A 73 9.44 -17.85 -10.88
N ARG A 74 9.38 -16.55 -10.51
CA ARG A 74 9.01 -16.10 -9.17
C ARG A 74 7.50 -16.18 -8.91
N THR A 75 6.66 -16.03 -9.96
CA THR A 75 5.20 -15.92 -9.81
C THR A 75 4.41 -17.08 -10.44
N MET A 76 5.06 -17.97 -11.19
CA MET A 76 4.41 -19.13 -11.83
C MET A 76 3.72 -20.10 -10.85
N HIS A 77 4.05 -20.01 -9.55
CA HIS A 77 3.45 -20.83 -8.50
C HIS A 77 2.19 -20.21 -7.87
N ARG A 78 1.74 -19.06 -8.38
CA ARG A 78 0.53 -18.37 -7.89
C ARG A 78 -0.72 -19.21 -8.09
N GLU A 79 -1.69 -19.06 -7.20
CA GLU A 79 -2.89 -19.90 -7.08
C GLU A 79 -3.72 -19.93 -8.37
N LEU A 80 -3.81 -18.79 -9.10
CA LEU A 80 -4.53 -18.73 -10.37
C LEU A 80 -3.80 -19.45 -11.52
N ILE A 81 -2.45 -19.44 -11.48
CA ILE A 81 -1.61 -20.11 -12.49
C ILE A 81 -1.64 -21.61 -12.27
N THR A 82 -1.49 -22.05 -11.02
CA THR A 82 -1.52 -23.47 -10.62
C THR A 82 -2.93 -24.06 -10.57
N LYS A 83 -3.97 -23.27 -10.95
CA LYS A 83 -5.39 -23.68 -10.94
C LYS A 83 -5.92 -24.09 -9.56
N LYS A 84 -5.27 -23.70 -8.45
CA LYS A 84 -5.80 -23.86 -7.09
C LYS A 84 -7.05 -23.00 -6.86
N ILE A 85 -7.16 -21.89 -7.62
CA ILE A 85 -8.38 -21.07 -7.73
C ILE A 85 -8.75 -20.98 -9.22
N SER A 86 -10.03 -21.12 -9.54
CA SER A 86 -10.50 -20.95 -10.93
C SER A 86 -10.56 -19.46 -11.31
N ALA A 87 -10.52 -19.16 -12.62
CA ALA A 87 -10.72 -17.80 -13.09
C ALA A 87 -12.09 -17.24 -12.66
N ARG A 88 -13.14 -18.09 -12.69
CA ARG A 88 -14.48 -17.73 -12.24
C ARG A 88 -14.47 -17.32 -10.76
N ASP A 89 -13.83 -18.09 -9.89
CA ASP A 89 -13.75 -17.78 -8.46
C ASP A 89 -12.92 -16.51 -8.21
N ALA A 90 -11.85 -16.28 -8.98
CA ALA A 90 -11.07 -15.05 -8.90
C ALA A 90 -11.90 -13.81 -9.25
N TYR A 91 -12.70 -13.86 -10.32
CA TYR A 91 -13.66 -12.79 -10.65
C TYR A 91 -14.75 -12.63 -9.59
N LEU A 92 -15.25 -13.75 -9.03
CA LEU A 92 -16.25 -13.71 -7.95
C LEU A 92 -15.68 -13.02 -6.69
N VAL A 93 -14.43 -13.34 -6.30
CA VAL A 93 -13.75 -12.67 -5.17
C VAL A 93 -13.63 -11.17 -5.44
N SER A 94 -13.23 -10.75 -6.65
CA SER A 94 -13.17 -9.34 -7.03
C SER A 94 -14.52 -8.65 -6.94
N PHE A 95 -15.57 -9.28 -7.45
CA PHE A 95 -16.91 -8.73 -7.47
C PHE A 95 -17.51 -8.60 -6.06
N VAL A 96 -17.39 -9.64 -5.24
CA VAL A 96 -17.85 -9.61 -3.84
C VAL A 96 -17.09 -8.54 -3.04
N ALA A 97 -15.77 -8.42 -3.24
CA ALA A 97 -14.98 -7.39 -2.60
C ALA A 97 -15.46 -5.98 -3.00
N LEU A 98 -15.79 -5.78 -4.28
CA LEU A 98 -16.32 -4.51 -4.78
C LEU A 98 -17.68 -4.17 -4.15
N ILE A 99 -18.59 -5.14 -4.02
CA ILE A 99 -19.87 -4.96 -3.35
C ILE A 99 -19.68 -4.56 -1.89
N ILE A 100 -18.82 -5.29 -1.14
CA ILE A 100 -18.56 -4.99 0.27
C ILE A 100 -17.95 -3.58 0.41
N PHE A 101 -17.06 -3.19 -0.50
CA PHE A 101 -16.50 -1.84 -0.53
C PHE A 101 -17.60 -0.79 -0.65
N TYR A 102 -18.49 -0.87 -1.65
CA TYR A 102 -19.56 0.10 -1.84
C TYR A 102 -20.59 0.10 -0.70
N ILE A 103 -20.94 -1.07 -0.16
CA ILE A 103 -21.84 -1.16 1.02
C ILE A 103 -21.21 -0.44 2.22
N SER A 104 -19.91 -0.62 2.47
CA SER A 104 -19.24 0.03 3.59
C SER A 104 -19.18 1.56 3.44
N LEU A 105 -19.24 2.10 2.21
CA LEU A 105 -19.24 3.54 1.96
C LEU A 105 -20.62 4.20 2.15
N MET A 106 -21.71 3.44 2.14
CA MET A 106 -23.08 3.99 2.23
C MET A 106 -23.36 4.73 3.53
N SER A 107 -22.61 4.45 4.59
CA SER A 107 -22.74 5.09 5.91
C SER A 107 -21.95 6.39 6.05
N PHE A 108 -21.16 6.75 5.03
CA PHE A 108 -20.28 7.90 5.07
C PHE A 108 -20.79 9.06 4.22
N ASN A 109 -20.03 10.13 4.16
CA ASN A 109 -20.30 11.31 3.36
C ASN A 109 -20.46 10.93 1.86
N SER A 110 -21.47 11.48 1.20
CA SER A 110 -21.75 11.21 -0.23
C SER A 110 -20.57 11.53 -1.17
N ILE A 111 -19.70 12.46 -0.78
CA ILE A 111 -18.51 12.84 -1.56
C ILE A 111 -17.57 11.65 -1.70
N VAL A 112 -17.32 10.88 -0.61
CA VAL A 112 -16.44 9.70 -0.69
C VAL A 112 -17.03 8.63 -1.61
N PHE A 113 -18.36 8.46 -1.58
CA PHE A 113 -19.04 7.54 -2.50
C PHE A 113 -18.88 7.98 -3.96
N LEU A 114 -19.05 9.28 -4.24
CA LEU A 114 -18.89 9.86 -5.58
C LEU A 114 -17.46 9.74 -6.10
N LEU A 115 -16.45 9.88 -5.23
CA LEU A 115 -15.02 9.78 -5.59
C LEU A 115 -14.51 8.33 -5.64
N SER A 116 -15.22 7.38 -5.06
CA SER A 116 -14.79 5.98 -4.98
C SER A 116 -14.47 5.30 -6.33
N PRO A 117 -15.15 5.63 -7.47
CA PRO A 117 -14.75 5.10 -8.77
C PRO A 117 -13.30 5.42 -9.17
N ILE A 118 -12.74 6.54 -8.68
CA ILE A 118 -11.32 6.88 -8.90
C ILE A 118 -10.40 5.84 -8.25
N VAL A 119 -10.72 5.42 -7.03
CA VAL A 119 -9.98 4.37 -6.30
C VAL A 119 -9.98 3.06 -7.09
N ILE A 120 -11.17 2.66 -7.57
CA ILE A 120 -11.35 1.44 -8.35
C ILE A 120 -10.61 1.53 -9.68
N ALA A 121 -10.65 2.69 -10.34
CA ALA A 121 -9.92 2.94 -11.59
C ALA A 121 -8.40 2.82 -11.38
N VAL A 122 -7.84 3.39 -10.31
CA VAL A 122 -6.41 3.29 -9.99
C VAL A 122 -6.01 1.82 -9.77
N PHE A 123 -6.76 1.05 -8.98
CA PHE A 123 -6.50 -0.38 -8.79
C PHE A 123 -6.59 -1.19 -10.08
N THR A 124 -7.51 -0.83 -10.99
CA THR A 124 -7.71 -1.54 -12.26
C THR A 124 -6.64 -1.19 -13.29
N ILE A 125 -6.23 0.09 -13.35
CA ILE A 125 -5.26 0.58 -14.34
C ILE A 125 -3.82 0.21 -13.94
N TYR A 126 -3.50 0.24 -12.64
CA TYR A 126 -2.14 -0.01 -12.14
C TYR A 126 -1.46 -1.25 -12.76
N PRO A 127 -2.09 -2.46 -12.84
CA PRO A 127 -1.43 -3.63 -13.40
C PRO A 127 -1.08 -3.50 -14.88
N PHE A 128 -1.76 -2.64 -15.63
CA PHE A 128 -1.45 -2.39 -17.04
C PHE A 128 -0.23 -1.51 -17.23
N THR A 129 0.11 -0.66 -16.27
CA THR A 129 1.13 0.39 -16.41
C THR A 129 2.51 -0.17 -16.76
N LYS A 130 2.89 -1.32 -16.22
CA LYS A 130 4.15 -2.02 -16.53
C LYS A 130 4.26 -2.49 -17.99
N ARG A 131 3.19 -2.37 -18.80
CA ARG A 131 3.20 -2.70 -20.23
C ARG A 131 3.62 -1.52 -21.11
N PHE A 132 3.60 -0.30 -20.57
CA PHE A 132 3.92 0.91 -21.36
C PHE A 132 4.78 1.94 -20.61
N THR A 133 4.93 1.86 -19.28
CA THR A 133 5.77 2.81 -18.53
C THR A 133 6.57 2.17 -17.41
N TYR A 134 7.81 2.60 -17.23
CA TYR A 134 8.66 2.20 -16.11
C TYR A 134 8.29 2.90 -14.79
N MET A 135 7.38 3.90 -14.83
CA MET A 135 6.84 4.59 -13.65
C MET A 135 5.75 3.78 -12.92
N CYS A 136 5.55 2.50 -13.26
CA CYS A 136 4.51 1.65 -12.70
C CYS A 136 4.49 1.61 -11.15
N HIS A 137 5.64 1.76 -10.49
CA HIS A 137 5.77 1.82 -9.04
C HIS A 137 5.06 3.03 -8.43
N HIS A 138 5.06 4.16 -9.11
CA HIS A 138 4.35 5.38 -8.68
C HIS A 138 2.83 5.23 -8.83
N PHE A 139 2.37 4.45 -9.80
CA PHE A 139 0.93 4.11 -9.91
C PHE A 139 0.46 3.25 -8.73
N LEU A 140 1.31 2.37 -8.19
CA LEU A 140 1.02 1.69 -6.94
C LEU A 140 1.00 2.68 -5.76
N GLY A 141 1.92 3.63 -5.74
CA GLY A 141 1.97 4.71 -4.75
C GLY A 141 0.69 5.55 -4.71
N LEU A 142 0.02 5.78 -5.85
CA LEU A 142 -1.24 6.54 -5.91
C LEU A 142 -2.35 5.94 -5.02
N VAL A 143 -2.36 4.63 -4.82
CA VAL A 143 -3.31 3.98 -3.90
C VAL A 143 -3.12 4.52 -2.48
N TYR A 144 -1.87 4.70 -2.05
CA TYR A 144 -1.54 5.21 -0.72
C TYR A 144 -1.69 6.73 -0.61
N LEU A 145 -1.51 7.46 -1.73
CA LEU A 145 -1.85 8.88 -1.78
C LEU A 145 -3.34 9.12 -1.51
N ILE A 146 -4.21 8.28 -2.06
CA ILE A 146 -5.67 8.45 -1.98
C ILE A 146 -6.24 7.96 -0.65
N ALA A 147 -5.65 6.93 -0.03
CA ALA A 147 -6.25 6.26 1.13
C ALA A 147 -6.45 7.19 2.34
N PRO A 148 -5.47 7.99 2.83
CA PRO A 148 -5.69 8.92 3.95
C PRO A 148 -6.73 10.00 3.65
N PRO A 149 -6.70 10.74 2.51
CA PRO A 149 -7.76 11.68 2.16
C PRO A 149 -9.15 11.03 2.09
N ALA A 150 -9.26 9.79 1.57
CA ALA A 150 -10.53 9.10 1.52
C ALA A 150 -11.11 8.84 2.92
N VAL A 151 -10.27 8.56 3.92
CA VAL A 151 -10.71 8.40 5.33
C VAL A 151 -11.27 9.71 5.87
N GLU A 152 -10.59 10.84 5.70
CA GLU A 152 -11.07 12.11 6.22
C GLU A 152 -12.31 12.59 5.48
N ILE A 153 -12.34 12.49 4.15
CA ILE A 153 -13.53 12.83 3.34
C ILE A 153 -14.74 11.99 3.76
N ALA A 154 -14.53 10.70 4.05
CA ALA A 154 -15.61 9.83 4.51
C ALA A 154 -16.25 10.35 5.81
N LEU A 155 -15.43 10.84 6.73
CA LEU A 155 -15.86 11.28 8.05
C LEU A 155 -16.36 12.72 8.08
N THR A 156 -15.75 13.62 7.32
CA THR A 156 -15.94 15.08 7.44
C THR A 156 -16.44 15.77 6.17
N GLY A 157 -16.31 15.11 5.01
CA GLY A 157 -16.62 15.70 3.70
C GLY A 157 -15.52 16.60 3.13
N SER A 158 -14.41 16.79 3.83
CA SER A 158 -13.25 17.58 3.42
C SER A 158 -11.95 16.85 3.73
N PHE A 159 -10.80 17.42 3.37
CA PHE A 159 -9.51 16.91 3.85
C PHE A 159 -8.52 18.04 4.13
N SER A 160 -7.67 17.81 5.12
CA SER A 160 -6.69 18.76 5.64
C SER A 160 -5.32 18.61 4.99
N LEU A 161 -4.45 19.61 5.22
CA LEU A 161 -3.06 19.54 4.79
C LEU A 161 -2.32 18.36 5.42
N SER A 162 -2.51 18.09 6.71
CA SER A 162 -1.87 16.97 7.42
C SER A 162 -2.21 15.63 6.79
N ILE A 163 -3.47 15.42 6.43
CA ILE A 163 -3.94 14.19 5.77
C ILE A 163 -3.42 14.10 4.34
N PHE A 164 -3.34 15.21 3.60
CA PHE A 164 -2.69 15.22 2.30
C PHE A 164 -1.20 14.85 2.38
N LEU A 165 -0.46 15.44 3.34
CA LEU A 165 0.94 15.10 3.59
C LEU A 165 1.13 13.62 3.97
N LEU A 166 0.21 13.06 4.77
CA LEU A 166 0.21 11.64 5.10
C LEU A 166 0.02 10.78 3.85
N GLY A 167 -0.96 11.10 3.00
CA GLY A 167 -1.15 10.40 1.72
C GLY A 167 0.08 10.48 0.82
N LEU A 168 0.67 11.68 0.70
CA LEU A 168 1.86 11.91 -0.11
C LEU A 168 3.08 11.16 0.43
N SER A 169 3.23 11.07 1.76
CA SER A 169 4.26 10.24 2.38
C SER A 169 4.09 8.76 2.04
N GLY A 170 2.85 8.26 2.05
CA GLY A 170 2.51 6.90 1.63
C GLY A 170 2.84 6.64 0.15
N PHE A 171 2.56 7.61 -0.72
CA PHE A 171 2.93 7.54 -2.14
C PHE A 171 4.43 7.29 -2.35
N PHE A 172 5.27 8.10 -1.72
CA PHE A 172 6.72 7.97 -1.87
C PHE A 172 7.26 6.72 -1.19
N TRP A 173 6.76 6.37 -0.02
CA TRP A 173 7.17 5.15 0.67
C TRP A 173 6.90 3.89 -0.15
N VAL A 174 5.67 3.74 -0.65
CA VAL A 174 5.27 2.57 -1.44
C VAL A 174 6.01 2.52 -2.77
N SER A 175 6.16 3.65 -3.44
CA SER A 175 6.96 3.74 -4.67
C SER A 175 8.40 3.29 -4.41
N GLY A 176 9.00 3.73 -3.31
CA GLY A 176 10.39 3.40 -2.94
C GLY A 176 10.61 1.92 -2.69
N PHE A 177 9.77 1.28 -1.86
CA PHE A 177 9.96 -0.15 -1.57
C PHE A 177 9.56 -1.05 -2.74
N ASP A 178 8.59 -0.66 -3.57
CA ASP A 178 8.20 -1.45 -4.75
C ASP A 178 9.30 -1.43 -5.82
N ILE A 179 10.02 -0.31 -5.97
CA ILE A 179 11.24 -0.24 -6.79
C ILE A 179 12.30 -1.23 -6.30
N ILE A 180 12.54 -1.32 -4.98
CA ILE A 180 13.49 -2.30 -4.41
C ILE A 180 13.05 -3.72 -4.75
N TYR A 181 11.77 -4.02 -4.56
CA TYR A 181 11.24 -5.36 -4.81
C TYR A 181 11.32 -5.78 -6.27
N ALA A 182 11.13 -4.83 -7.19
CA ALA A 182 11.22 -5.05 -8.63
C ALA A 182 12.63 -5.43 -9.11
N ILE A 183 13.68 -5.20 -8.31
CA ILE A 183 15.04 -5.66 -8.62
C ILE A 183 15.09 -7.18 -8.80
N LEU A 184 14.22 -7.94 -8.11
CA LEU A 184 14.13 -9.40 -8.24
C LEU A 184 13.67 -9.86 -9.63
N ASP A 185 13.00 -9.02 -10.39
CA ASP A 185 12.42 -9.35 -11.68
C ASP A 185 13.19 -8.74 -12.87
N ILE A 186 14.32 -8.05 -12.65
CA ILE A 186 15.01 -7.24 -13.68
C ILE A 186 15.35 -8.04 -14.95
N GLU A 187 15.83 -9.27 -14.83
CA GLU A 187 16.19 -10.10 -15.98
C GLU A 187 14.95 -10.58 -16.73
N PHE A 188 13.92 -10.98 -15.97
CA PHE A 188 12.64 -11.38 -16.54
C PHE A 188 11.97 -10.22 -17.26
N ASP A 189 11.92 -9.04 -16.65
CA ASP A 189 11.31 -7.84 -17.21
C ASP A 189 11.99 -7.43 -18.51
N LYS A 190 13.34 -7.40 -18.54
CA LYS A 190 14.11 -7.10 -19.76
C LYS A 190 13.82 -8.09 -20.89
N LYS A 191 13.79 -9.38 -20.56
CA LYS A 191 13.57 -10.45 -21.55
C LYS A 191 12.15 -10.43 -22.15
N ASN A 192 11.16 -9.97 -21.36
CA ASN A 192 9.75 -10.00 -21.76
C ASN A 192 9.18 -8.62 -22.12
N ASN A 193 10.03 -7.59 -22.29
CA ASN A 193 9.64 -6.21 -22.58
C ASN A 193 8.63 -5.66 -21.58
N ILE A 194 8.82 -5.97 -20.29
CA ILE A 194 8.06 -5.41 -19.18
C ILE A 194 8.82 -4.21 -18.63
N PHE A 195 8.12 -3.11 -18.43
CA PHE A 195 8.72 -1.88 -17.95
C PHE A 195 8.68 -1.82 -16.43
N SER A 196 9.86 -1.66 -15.82
CA SER A 196 10.06 -1.32 -14.42
C SER A 196 11.25 -0.37 -14.29
N MET A 197 11.38 0.37 -13.20
CA MET A 197 12.55 1.22 -13.00
C MET A 197 13.85 0.43 -13.04
N PRO A 198 13.98 -0.74 -12.36
CA PRO A 198 15.21 -1.53 -12.45
C PRO A 198 15.49 -2.04 -13.87
N SER A 199 14.46 -2.42 -14.64
CA SER A 199 14.68 -2.90 -16.02
C SER A 199 15.13 -1.80 -16.97
N LYS A 200 14.64 -0.55 -16.78
CA LYS A 200 14.92 0.60 -17.64
C LYS A 200 16.17 1.39 -17.23
N LEU A 201 16.31 1.69 -15.93
CA LEU A 201 17.35 2.58 -15.41
C LEU A 201 18.55 1.82 -14.80
N GLY A 202 18.38 0.52 -14.56
CA GLY A 202 19.37 -0.31 -13.87
C GLY A 202 19.29 -0.20 -12.34
N ILE A 203 20.03 -1.08 -11.67
CA ILE A 203 19.95 -1.26 -10.21
C ILE A 203 20.44 -0.03 -9.44
N LYS A 204 21.54 0.61 -9.90
CA LYS A 204 22.14 1.74 -9.18
C LYS A 204 21.17 2.92 -9.09
N GLN A 205 20.62 3.35 -10.20
CA GLN A 205 19.65 4.46 -10.26
C GLN A 205 18.38 4.13 -9.49
N SER A 206 17.88 2.90 -9.62
CA SER A 206 16.69 2.45 -8.88
C SER A 206 16.87 2.53 -7.37
N LYS A 207 18.05 2.14 -6.85
CA LYS A 207 18.37 2.29 -5.42
C LYS A 207 18.42 3.75 -4.99
N ILE A 208 18.98 4.65 -5.82
CA ILE A 208 19.03 6.08 -5.52
C ILE A 208 17.61 6.66 -5.50
N ILE A 209 16.76 6.34 -6.50
CA ILE A 209 15.37 6.83 -6.56
C ILE A 209 14.59 6.32 -5.35
N SER A 210 14.72 5.07 -5.00
CA SER A 210 14.10 4.51 -3.80
C SER A 210 14.55 5.24 -2.52
N TRP A 211 15.85 5.49 -2.37
CA TRP A 211 16.39 6.22 -1.22
C TRP A 211 15.85 7.64 -1.13
N VAL A 212 15.82 8.36 -2.26
CA VAL A 212 15.25 9.72 -2.32
C VAL A 212 13.76 9.68 -1.99
N SER A 213 13.01 8.69 -2.47
CA SER A 213 11.60 8.52 -2.13
C SER A 213 11.38 8.33 -0.64
N HIS A 214 12.17 7.48 0.02
CA HIS A 214 12.08 7.26 1.46
C HIS A 214 12.52 8.50 2.28
N LEU A 215 13.51 9.26 1.78
CA LEU A 215 13.89 10.53 2.41
C LEU A 215 12.75 11.56 2.33
N ILE A 216 12.08 11.68 1.17
CA ILE A 216 10.89 12.53 1.02
C ILE A 216 9.78 12.07 1.97
N THR A 217 9.59 10.76 2.11
CA THR A 217 8.61 10.20 3.07
C THR A 217 8.85 10.72 4.49
N ILE A 218 10.09 10.66 4.99
CA ILE A 218 10.44 11.15 6.32
C ILE A 218 10.22 12.66 6.45
N ILE A 219 10.61 13.44 5.45
CA ILE A 219 10.39 14.90 5.45
C ILE A 219 8.90 15.21 5.55
N LEU A 220 8.05 14.52 4.77
CA LEU A 220 6.60 14.70 4.81
C LEU A 220 5.99 14.31 6.16
N ILE A 221 6.42 13.18 6.74
CA ILE A 221 5.99 12.76 8.08
C ILE A 221 6.42 13.80 9.11
N CYS A 222 7.65 14.27 9.10
CA CYS A 222 8.09 15.34 10.00
C CYS A 222 7.27 16.63 9.83
N SER A 223 6.90 16.99 8.60
CA SER A 223 6.05 18.16 8.31
C SER A 223 4.67 18.05 8.98
N ILE A 224 4.09 16.85 9.08
CA ILE A 224 2.84 16.62 9.80
C ILE A 224 3.01 16.99 11.29
N GLY A 225 4.14 16.60 11.90
CA GLY A 225 4.43 16.94 13.29
C GLY A 225 4.41 18.44 13.58
N PHE A 226 4.90 19.26 12.65
CA PHE A 226 4.84 20.72 12.75
C PHE A 226 3.43 21.25 12.51
N VAL A 227 2.72 20.77 11.50
CA VAL A 227 1.35 21.22 11.18
C VAL A 227 0.37 20.92 12.32
N GLU A 228 0.50 19.72 12.92
CA GLU A 228 -0.39 19.25 13.99
C GLU A 228 0.10 19.59 15.42
N ASN A 229 1.26 20.26 15.54
CA ASN A 229 1.91 20.56 16.82
C ASN A 229 2.06 19.33 17.72
N LEU A 230 2.53 18.21 17.15
CA LEU A 230 2.68 16.95 17.85
C LEU A 230 3.88 16.97 18.80
N GLY A 231 3.71 16.35 19.97
CA GLY A 231 4.67 16.38 21.07
C GLY A 231 5.90 15.48 20.86
N LEU A 232 6.74 15.36 21.91
CA LEU A 232 8.03 14.65 21.90
C LEU A 232 7.90 13.19 21.42
N ILE A 233 6.83 12.50 21.79
CA ILE A 233 6.60 11.09 21.39
C ILE A 233 6.60 10.94 19.86
N TYR A 234 5.98 11.89 19.16
CA TYR A 234 5.99 11.90 17.69
C TYR A 234 7.40 12.00 17.12
N TRP A 235 8.22 12.90 17.64
CA TRP A 235 9.59 13.12 17.16
C TRP A 235 10.52 11.94 17.45
N ILE A 236 10.33 11.24 18.57
CA ILE A 236 10.98 9.96 18.84
C ILE A 236 10.58 8.93 17.77
N GLY A 237 9.28 8.84 17.45
CA GLY A 237 8.79 7.97 16.38
C GLY A 237 9.41 8.29 15.02
N CYS A 238 9.50 9.56 14.62
CA CYS A 238 10.18 10.00 13.41
C CYS A 238 11.65 9.55 13.36
N THR A 239 12.37 9.66 14.49
CA THR A 239 13.77 9.22 14.60
C THR A 239 13.89 7.71 14.40
N ILE A 240 12.98 6.92 15.01
CA ILE A 240 12.95 5.46 14.82
C ILE A 240 12.65 5.10 13.37
N LEU A 241 11.66 5.75 12.74
CA LEU A 241 11.32 5.54 11.33
C LEU A 241 12.52 5.82 10.42
N PHE A 242 13.22 6.92 10.64
CA PHE A 242 14.43 7.24 9.88
C PHE A 242 15.51 6.15 10.02
N GLY A 243 15.74 5.66 11.24
CA GLY A 243 16.65 4.54 11.49
C GLY A 243 16.23 3.25 10.75
N LEU A 244 14.92 2.96 10.69
CA LEU A 244 14.40 1.80 9.95
C LEU A 244 14.61 1.95 8.44
N PHE A 245 14.40 3.12 7.86
CA PHE A 245 14.69 3.37 6.44
C PHE A 245 16.18 3.23 6.12
N ILE A 246 17.05 3.76 6.97
CA ILE A 246 18.50 3.54 6.84
C ILE A 246 18.80 2.04 6.82
N ARG A 247 18.27 1.27 7.78
CA ARG A 247 18.48 -0.18 7.87
C ARG A 247 17.96 -0.91 6.62
N GLU A 248 16.79 -0.52 6.08
CA GLU A 248 16.25 -1.07 4.84
C GLU A 248 17.23 -0.91 3.68
N HIS A 249 17.78 0.29 3.50
CA HIS A 249 18.75 0.57 2.44
C HIS A 249 20.12 -0.10 2.68
N PHE A 250 20.52 -0.30 3.92
CA PHE A 250 21.71 -1.12 4.21
C PHE A 250 21.54 -2.58 3.81
N LEU A 251 20.37 -3.18 4.02
CA LEU A 251 20.08 -4.56 3.60
C LEU A 251 20.28 -4.77 2.11
N ILE A 252 19.91 -3.80 1.29
CA ILE A 252 19.98 -3.90 -0.17
C ILE A 252 21.35 -3.45 -0.75
N LEU A 253 22.34 -3.11 0.09
CA LEU A 253 23.70 -2.93 -0.40
C LEU A 253 24.21 -4.22 -1.05
N LYS A 254 23.97 -5.37 -0.41
CA LYS A 254 24.18 -6.68 -0.98
C LYS A 254 22.88 -7.18 -1.62
N ILE A 255 22.89 -7.24 -2.95
CA ILE A 255 21.72 -7.64 -3.74
C ILE A 255 21.64 -9.15 -3.77
N ASP A 256 20.80 -9.71 -2.94
CA ASP A 256 20.36 -11.10 -2.98
C ASP A 256 18.87 -11.19 -2.64
N LYS A 257 18.25 -12.31 -3.02
CA LYS A 257 16.81 -12.53 -2.84
C LYS A 257 16.38 -12.43 -1.37
N ASN A 258 17.20 -12.89 -0.44
CA ASN A 258 16.88 -12.90 0.98
C ASN A 258 16.89 -11.48 1.56
N ASN A 259 17.89 -10.67 1.24
CA ASN A 259 17.98 -9.28 1.68
C ASN A 259 16.87 -8.42 1.10
N ILE A 260 16.54 -8.57 -0.20
CA ILE A 260 15.43 -7.84 -0.82
C ILE A 260 14.10 -8.26 -0.19
N ASN A 261 13.86 -9.54 0.08
CA ASN A 261 12.65 -9.97 0.77
C ASN A 261 12.58 -9.45 2.21
N LYS A 262 13.71 -9.42 2.95
CA LYS A 262 13.75 -8.81 4.29
C LYS A 262 13.46 -7.30 4.24
N ALA A 263 14.04 -6.58 3.29
CA ALA A 263 13.76 -5.16 3.09
C ALA A 263 12.28 -4.95 2.78
N PHE A 264 11.73 -5.70 1.82
CA PHE A 264 10.35 -5.53 1.40
C PHE A 264 9.32 -5.95 2.47
N PHE A 265 9.47 -7.12 3.10
CA PHE A 265 8.46 -7.62 4.05
C PHE A 265 8.71 -7.15 5.48
N ASN A 266 9.90 -7.43 6.04
CA ASN A 266 10.14 -7.23 7.45
C ASN A 266 10.31 -5.75 7.80
N MET A 267 11.06 -4.99 6.97
CA MET A 267 11.28 -3.58 7.26
C MET A 267 9.99 -2.77 7.08
N ASN A 268 9.24 -3.01 5.99
CA ASN A 268 8.00 -2.28 5.77
C ASN A 268 6.89 -2.63 6.79
N ALA A 269 6.86 -3.88 7.31
CA ALA A 269 6.00 -4.22 8.42
C ALA A 269 6.38 -3.43 9.70
N GLN A 270 7.67 -3.34 10.03
CA GLN A 270 8.15 -2.56 11.18
C GLN A 270 7.87 -1.07 11.00
N ILE A 271 8.15 -0.51 9.82
CA ILE A 271 7.88 0.90 9.49
C ILE A 271 6.40 1.22 9.68
N SER A 272 5.51 0.40 9.13
CA SER A 272 4.07 0.65 9.23
C SER A 272 3.53 0.54 10.66
N ILE A 273 4.04 -0.41 11.45
CA ILE A 273 3.65 -0.55 12.86
C ILE A 273 4.16 0.63 13.70
N VAL A 274 5.43 1.03 13.51
CA VAL A 274 5.99 2.21 14.22
C VAL A 274 5.24 3.47 13.86
N LEU A 275 4.88 3.66 12.58
CA LEU A 275 4.06 4.78 12.12
C LEU A 275 2.72 4.81 12.88
N LEU A 276 2.00 3.71 12.95
CA LEU A 276 0.71 3.64 13.64
C LEU A 276 0.86 3.92 15.14
N ILE A 277 1.84 3.30 15.80
CA ILE A 277 2.08 3.49 17.24
C ILE A 277 2.42 4.97 17.52
N MET A 278 3.29 5.56 16.69
CA MET A 278 3.68 6.96 16.80
C MET A 278 2.45 7.89 16.74
N PHE A 279 1.59 7.72 15.73
CA PHE A 279 0.35 8.50 15.61
C PHE A 279 -0.61 8.21 16.76
N ALA A 280 -0.81 6.95 17.14
CA ALA A 280 -1.71 6.59 18.23
C ALA A 280 -1.29 7.23 19.56
N LEU A 281 -0.03 7.09 19.94
CA LEU A 281 0.48 7.68 21.18
C LEU A 281 0.47 9.20 21.15
N SER A 282 0.80 9.81 20.01
CA SER A 282 0.85 11.28 19.88
C SER A 282 -0.53 11.94 19.80
N THR A 283 -1.57 11.22 19.41
CA THR A 283 -2.94 11.76 19.34
C THR A 283 -3.78 11.43 20.57
N LEU A 284 -3.47 10.33 21.28
CA LEU A 284 -4.25 9.90 22.44
C LEU A 284 -3.68 10.38 23.79
N ILE A 285 -2.38 10.78 23.86
CA ILE A 285 -1.69 11.16 25.10
C ILE A 285 -1.54 12.71 25.20
N GLN A 286 -1.92 13.44 24.16
CA GLN A 286 -2.02 14.92 24.22
C GLN A 286 -3.27 15.32 24.99
#